data_5476c32157f737483d5a85b12fdc770d
#
_entry.id   5476c32157f737483d5a85b12fdc770d
#
_cell.length_a   1.000
_cell.length_b   1.000
_cell.length_c   1.000
_cell.angle_alpha   90.00
_cell.angle_beta   90.00
_cell.angle_gamma   90.00
#
_symmetry.space_group_name_H-M   'P 1'
#
loop_
_entity.id
_entity.type
_entity.pdbx_description
1 polymer ?
#
loop_
_entity_poly.entity_id
_entity_poly.type
_entity_poly.pdbx_seq_one_letter_code
_entity_poly.pdbx_strand_id
1 'polypeptide(L)'
;PMLSATGIIELDRFSSAFTQLGREVLDTSTKFLRIMDMASVELGGYELRSAPDSIYVTDNFFDLLGMPRVDADDLTAQSFRELLQRFERSCPHSPAPDGAMLYHIRLPSGKERYLRIETTHEDGTQVGLAEDATANTLEKLRIEHECDYDTLTDLYNRRAFHRICAEFFCSPEKLGHAALLMFDLDNLKQINDTFGHDWGDEYIRRTGECFAKNAPARTVCARISSDEFSAFFYGYNDQDTLRADIRALKAALEHSVVQLPSGRELRVSVSGGIAWYPESSTNLITLRKYADFAMYQVKHSEKGRVEEFDIGVYNREAYAERTRREFRQLLSNAQVLSLI
;
A
#
# COMPACT_ATOMS: atom_id res chain seq x y z
N PRO A 1 -26.19 8.51 2.22
CA PRO A 1 -26.07 7.16 2.70
C PRO A 1 -24.59 6.92 2.99
N MET A 2 -24.22 7.02 4.26
CA MET A 2 -22.88 6.73 4.74
C MET A 2 -22.70 5.21 4.70
N LEU A 3 -21.66 4.74 4.04
CA LEU A 3 -21.21 3.38 4.11
C LEU A 3 -20.86 3.05 5.57
N SER A 4 -21.73 2.32 6.24
CA SER A 4 -21.43 1.73 7.51
C SER A 4 -20.38 0.65 7.28
N ALA A 5 -19.18 0.84 7.84
CA ALA A 5 -18.17 -0.21 7.90
C ALA A 5 -18.72 -1.34 8.77
N THR A 6 -19.30 -2.34 8.14
CA THR A 6 -19.82 -3.54 8.79
C THR A 6 -18.70 -4.26 9.52
N GLY A 7 -18.87 -4.50 10.81
CA GLY A 7 -17.94 -5.21 11.69
C GLY A 7 -17.11 -4.29 12.60
N ILE A 8 -16.57 -3.20 12.08
CA ILE A 8 -15.76 -2.24 12.85
C ILE A 8 -16.64 -1.40 13.78
N ILE A 9 -17.86 -1.02 13.35
CA ILE A 9 -18.79 -0.23 14.17
C ILE A 9 -19.35 -1.03 15.35
N GLU A 10 -19.56 -2.32 15.20
CA GLU A 10 -19.98 -3.17 16.33
C GLU A 10 -18.82 -3.37 17.32
N LEU A 11 -17.58 -3.54 16.84
CA LEU A 11 -16.39 -3.58 17.67
C LEU A 11 -16.10 -2.24 18.36
N ASP A 12 -16.26 -1.11 17.68
CA ASP A 12 -16.12 0.24 18.26
C ASP A 12 -17.24 0.55 19.25
N ARG A 13 -18.47 0.09 18.99
CA ARG A 13 -19.57 0.18 19.95
C ARG A 13 -19.35 -0.73 21.15
N PHE A 14 -18.80 -1.93 20.93
CA PHE A 14 -18.45 -2.85 22.00
C PHE A 14 -17.28 -2.31 22.81
N SER A 15 -16.24 -1.76 22.19
CA SER A 15 -15.10 -1.11 22.84
C SER A 15 -15.53 0.15 23.61
N SER A 16 -16.40 1.00 23.04
CA SER A 16 -16.89 2.18 23.75
C SER A 16 -17.89 1.84 24.84
N ALA A 17 -18.77 0.86 24.66
CA ALA A 17 -19.65 0.35 25.71
C ALA A 17 -18.83 -0.33 26.82
N PHE A 18 -17.74 -1.02 26.47
CA PHE A 18 -16.83 -1.65 27.40
C PHE A 18 -16.00 -0.62 28.18
N THR A 19 -15.56 0.47 27.54
CA THR A 19 -14.89 1.61 28.20
C THR A 19 -15.85 2.32 29.16
N GLN A 20 -17.12 2.46 28.78
CA GLN A 20 -18.15 3.04 29.62
C GLN A 20 -18.54 2.11 30.77
N LEU A 21 -18.70 0.80 30.53
CA LEU A 21 -18.90 -0.21 31.58
C LEU A 21 -17.66 -0.30 32.50
N GLY A 22 -16.46 -0.18 31.97
CA GLY A 22 -15.22 -0.15 32.77
C GLY A 22 -15.19 1.02 33.74
N ARG A 23 -15.76 2.15 33.37
CA ARG A 23 -15.93 3.33 34.25
C ARG A 23 -17.00 3.12 35.32
N GLU A 24 -18.08 2.41 35.02
CA GLU A 24 -19.19 2.13 35.97
C GLU A 24 -18.92 0.91 36.86
N VAL A 25 -17.96 0.05 36.51
CA VAL A 25 -17.69 -1.23 37.21
C VAL A 25 -16.46 -1.15 38.14
N LEU A 26 -15.88 0.03 38.34
CA LEU A 26 -14.80 0.25 39.34
C LEU A 26 -15.16 -0.25 40.78
N ASP A 27 -16.40 -0.67 41.03
CA ASP A 27 -16.87 -1.09 42.34
C ASP A 27 -16.98 -2.62 42.57
N THR A 28 -16.67 -3.46 41.53
CA THR A 28 -16.67 -4.91 41.72
C THR A 28 -15.73 -5.65 40.80
N SER A 29 -14.46 -5.83 41.21
CA SER A 29 -13.39 -6.60 40.52
C SER A 29 -13.86 -7.96 39.97
N THR A 30 -14.78 -8.63 40.69
CA THR A 30 -15.30 -9.97 40.34
C THR A 30 -16.27 -9.95 39.13
N LYS A 31 -17.02 -8.85 38.91
CA LYS A 31 -17.93 -8.73 37.76
C LYS A 31 -17.17 -8.42 36.47
N PHE A 32 -16.14 -7.62 36.59
CA PHE A 32 -15.25 -7.26 35.47
C PHE A 32 -14.56 -8.52 34.89
N LEU A 33 -13.99 -9.36 35.75
CA LEU A 33 -13.34 -10.59 35.31
C LEU A 33 -14.29 -11.55 34.60
N ARG A 34 -15.54 -11.69 35.08
CA ARG A 34 -16.53 -12.55 34.42
C ARG A 34 -16.94 -12.03 33.06
N ILE A 35 -16.99 -10.70 32.85
CA ILE A 35 -17.29 -10.10 31.54
C ILE A 35 -16.12 -10.32 30.59
N MET A 36 -14.87 -10.25 31.08
CA MET A 36 -13.68 -10.52 30.26
C MET A 36 -13.63 -11.97 29.79
N ASP A 37 -13.94 -12.93 30.67
CA ASP A 37 -14.02 -14.36 30.34
C ASP A 37 -15.13 -14.66 29.32
N MET A 38 -16.23 -13.90 29.36
CA MET A 38 -17.36 -14.07 28.42
C MET A 38 -17.13 -13.43 27.05
N ALA A 39 -16.24 -12.46 26.94
CA ALA A 39 -16.07 -11.66 25.72
C ALA A 39 -15.24 -12.34 24.63
N SER A 40 -14.67 -13.52 24.87
CA SER A 40 -13.79 -14.26 23.92
C SER A 40 -12.61 -13.42 23.37
N VAL A 41 -12.30 -12.28 23.99
CA VAL A 41 -11.18 -11.42 23.66
C VAL A 41 -10.10 -11.66 24.69
N GLU A 42 -8.86 -11.88 24.25
CA GLU A 42 -7.72 -11.98 25.16
C GLU A 42 -7.43 -10.59 25.74
N LEU A 43 -8.06 -10.29 26.87
CA LEU A 43 -7.89 -9.06 27.62
C LEU A 43 -7.13 -9.33 28.92
N GLY A 44 -6.19 -8.48 29.24
CA GLY A 44 -5.51 -8.45 30.53
C GLY A 44 -5.63 -7.09 31.16
N GLY A 45 -5.72 -7.02 32.46
CA GLY A 45 -5.84 -5.74 33.15
C GLY A 45 -5.04 -5.66 34.43
N TYR A 46 -4.78 -4.44 34.85
CA TYR A 46 -4.19 -4.17 36.18
C TYR A 46 -4.83 -2.95 36.82
N GLU A 47 -4.79 -2.95 38.15
CA GLU A 47 -5.19 -1.83 38.99
C GLU A 47 -4.09 -1.54 40.00
N LEU A 48 -3.59 -0.32 40.01
CA LEU A 48 -2.61 0.19 40.97
C LEU A 48 -3.25 1.27 41.81
N ARG A 49 -3.28 1.08 43.15
CA ARG A 49 -3.75 2.07 44.12
C ARG A 49 -2.58 2.69 44.86
N SER A 50 -2.63 3.99 45.08
CA SER A 50 -1.61 4.72 45.84
C SER A 50 -1.88 4.74 47.33
N ALA A 51 -3.14 4.58 47.77
CA ALA A 51 -3.54 4.56 49.17
C ALA A 51 -4.79 3.67 49.40
N PRO A 52 -4.70 2.47 49.99
CA PRO A 52 -3.46 1.79 50.41
C PRO A 52 -2.64 1.36 49.19
N ASP A 53 -1.31 1.29 49.31
CA ASP A 53 -0.45 0.83 48.21
C ASP A 53 -0.74 -0.64 47.92
N SER A 54 -1.46 -0.88 46.83
CA SER A 54 -1.90 -2.21 46.45
C SER A 54 -1.94 -2.39 44.97
N ILE A 55 -1.79 -3.61 44.51
CA ILE A 55 -1.84 -4.00 43.12
C ILE A 55 -2.78 -5.19 42.91
N TYR A 56 -3.51 -5.13 41.82
CA TYR A 56 -4.23 -6.26 41.26
C TYR A 56 -3.86 -6.41 39.80
N VAL A 57 -3.57 -7.63 39.34
CA VAL A 57 -3.26 -7.93 37.93
C VAL A 57 -3.99 -9.22 37.56
N THR A 58 -4.60 -9.24 36.38
CA THR A 58 -5.25 -10.45 35.86
C THR A 58 -4.21 -11.48 35.40
N ASP A 59 -4.54 -12.77 35.51
CA ASP A 59 -3.62 -13.86 35.20
C ASP A 59 -3.04 -13.81 33.79
N ASN A 60 -3.86 -13.39 32.80
CA ASN A 60 -3.49 -13.32 31.39
C ASN A 60 -2.71 -12.06 31.02
N PHE A 61 -2.59 -11.06 31.89
CA PHE A 61 -1.86 -9.83 31.58
C PHE A 61 -0.39 -10.09 31.23
N PHE A 62 0.29 -10.91 32.01
CA PHE A 62 1.69 -11.28 31.74
C PHE A 62 1.84 -12.11 30.46
N ASP A 63 0.89 -12.99 30.19
CA ASP A 63 0.86 -13.82 28.98
C ASP A 63 0.69 -12.93 27.71
N LEU A 64 -0.13 -11.89 27.82
CA LEU A 64 -0.28 -10.90 26.75
C LEU A 64 1.03 -10.16 26.47
N LEU A 65 1.75 -9.73 27.53
CA LEU A 65 3.04 -9.06 27.39
C LEU A 65 4.18 -10.01 26.98
N GLY A 66 3.94 -11.32 26.94
CA GLY A 66 4.97 -12.33 26.68
C GLY A 66 6.02 -12.45 27.79
N MET A 67 5.62 -12.11 29.02
CA MET A 67 6.48 -12.13 30.21
C MET A 67 6.18 -13.33 31.10
N PRO A 68 7.16 -13.82 31.87
CA PRO A 68 6.89 -14.81 32.88
C PRO A 68 5.89 -14.27 33.91
N ARG A 69 4.96 -15.12 34.35
CA ARG A 69 4.06 -14.78 35.48
C ARG A 69 4.87 -14.55 36.75
N VAL A 70 4.50 -13.53 37.48
CA VAL A 70 5.04 -13.23 38.79
C VAL A 70 4.00 -13.68 39.82
N ASP A 71 4.43 -14.45 40.86
CA ASP A 71 3.51 -14.87 41.90
C ASP A 71 2.93 -13.65 42.61
N ALA A 72 1.62 -13.72 42.92
CA ALA A 72 0.90 -12.60 43.53
C ALA A 72 1.51 -12.15 44.86
N ASP A 73 2.12 -13.08 45.62
CA ASP A 73 2.77 -12.81 46.91
C ASP A 73 4.09 -12.01 46.74
N ASP A 74 4.73 -12.10 45.57
CA ASP A 74 6.00 -11.41 45.27
C ASP A 74 5.78 -10.07 44.49
N LEU A 75 4.56 -9.81 44.08
CA LEU A 75 4.23 -8.63 43.25
C LEU A 75 3.83 -7.45 44.13
N THR A 76 4.70 -6.45 44.21
CA THR A 76 4.40 -5.17 44.86
C THR A 76 4.02 -4.10 43.81
N ALA A 77 3.26 -3.08 44.22
CA ALA A 77 2.91 -1.97 43.34
C ALA A 77 4.17 -1.28 42.79
N GLN A 78 5.23 -1.18 43.54
CA GLN A 78 6.50 -0.59 43.14
C GLN A 78 7.20 -1.46 42.06
N SER A 79 7.33 -2.78 42.30
CA SER A 79 7.96 -3.70 41.33
C SER A 79 7.20 -3.76 40.02
N PHE A 80 5.88 -3.65 40.07
CA PHE A 80 5.06 -3.62 38.85
C PHE A 80 5.18 -2.30 38.06
N ARG A 81 5.25 -1.14 38.75
CA ARG A 81 5.54 0.15 38.07
C ARG A 81 6.90 0.09 37.35
N GLU A 82 7.91 -0.46 37.98
CA GLU A 82 9.25 -0.65 37.38
C GLU A 82 9.19 -1.59 36.17
N LEU A 83 8.39 -2.66 36.26
CA LEU A 83 8.16 -3.60 35.16
C LEU A 83 7.50 -2.92 33.97
N LEU A 84 6.42 -2.15 34.19
CA LEU A 84 5.73 -1.40 33.13
C LEU A 84 6.67 -0.38 32.47
N GLN A 85 7.42 0.40 33.25
CA GLN A 85 8.39 1.36 32.70
C GLN A 85 9.48 0.67 31.87
N ARG A 86 9.95 -0.52 32.29
CA ARG A 86 10.91 -1.30 31.52
C ARG A 86 10.30 -1.80 30.22
N PHE A 87 9.06 -2.29 30.25
CA PHE A 87 8.32 -2.72 29.08
C PHE A 87 8.16 -1.57 28.08
N GLU A 88 7.69 -0.40 28.50
CA GLU A 88 7.52 0.79 27.68
C GLU A 88 8.82 1.22 27.01
N ARG A 89 9.96 1.19 27.72
CA ARG A 89 11.28 1.54 27.17
C ARG A 89 11.83 0.50 26.18
N SER A 90 11.45 -0.75 26.34
CA SER A 90 12.02 -1.86 25.54
C SER A 90 11.22 -2.16 24.26
N CYS A 91 9.95 -1.72 24.18
CA CYS A 91 9.06 -2.04 23.08
C CYS A 91 8.79 -0.81 22.21
N PRO A 92 8.91 -0.92 20.87
CA PRO A 92 8.41 0.10 19.97
C PRO A 92 6.92 0.35 20.20
N HIS A 93 6.52 1.61 20.33
CA HIS A 93 5.13 1.96 20.57
C HIS A 93 4.74 3.29 19.89
N SER A 94 3.44 3.45 19.64
CA SER A 94 2.86 4.66 19.06
C SER A 94 1.49 4.94 19.68
N PRO A 95 1.08 6.22 19.77
CA PRO A 95 -0.25 6.56 20.23
C PRO A 95 -1.31 6.15 19.19
N ALA A 96 -2.39 5.55 19.68
CA ALA A 96 -3.59 5.31 18.89
C ALA A 96 -4.51 6.54 18.90
N PRO A 97 -5.41 6.71 17.92
CA PRO A 97 -6.29 7.87 17.82
C PRO A 97 -7.23 8.10 19.01
N ASP A 98 -7.51 7.05 19.77
CA ASP A 98 -8.37 7.03 20.96
C ASP A 98 -7.64 7.30 22.27
N GLY A 99 -6.32 7.56 22.21
CA GLY A 99 -5.48 7.85 23.38
C GLY A 99 -4.84 6.61 24.01
N ALA A 100 -5.13 5.40 23.54
CA ALA A 100 -4.43 4.20 23.95
C ALA A 100 -3.02 4.17 23.34
N MET A 101 -2.14 3.32 23.88
CA MET A 101 -0.82 3.06 23.32
C MET A 101 -0.80 1.70 22.62
N LEU A 102 -0.29 1.68 21.39
CA LEU A 102 -0.09 0.46 20.61
C LEU A 102 1.39 0.05 20.67
N TYR A 103 1.67 -1.12 21.22
CA TYR A 103 3.01 -1.68 21.36
C TYR A 103 3.22 -2.80 20.35
N HIS A 104 4.37 -2.82 19.70
CA HIS A 104 4.80 -3.94 18.86
C HIS A 104 5.81 -4.78 19.63
N ILE A 105 5.47 -6.02 19.93
CA ILE A 105 6.30 -6.91 20.73
C ILE A 105 6.63 -8.19 19.97
N ARG A 106 7.79 -8.77 20.30
CA ARG A 106 8.18 -10.11 19.84
C ARG A 106 8.15 -11.05 21.03
N LEU A 107 7.27 -12.05 20.95
CA LEU A 107 7.16 -13.08 21.98
C LEU A 107 8.40 -13.99 22.02
N PRO A 108 8.68 -14.68 23.14
CA PRO A 108 9.77 -15.66 23.24
C PRO A 108 9.70 -16.77 22.17
N SER A 109 8.51 -17.07 21.66
CA SER A 109 8.28 -18.00 20.53
C SER A 109 8.75 -17.49 19.17
N GLY A 110 9.17 -16.21 19.08
CA GLY A 110 9.50 -15.53 17.83
C GLY A 110 8.29 -14.92 17.11
N LYS A 111 7.06 -15.16 17.57
CA LYS A 111 5.83 -14.58 17.00
C LYS A 111 5.73 -13.09 17.36
N GLU A 112 5.35 -12.27 16.39
CA GLU A 112 5.07 -10.85 16.60
C GLU A 112 3.64 -10.66 17.08
N ARG A 113 3.45 -9.68 17.96
CA ARG A 113 2.16 -9.32 18.54
C ARG A 113 2.05 -7.80 18.65
N TYR A 114 0.86 -7.26 18.38
CA TYR A 114 0.50 -5.88 18.64
C TYR A 114 -0.43 -5.83 19.87
N LEU A 115 0.03 -5.12 20.92
CA LEU A 115 -0.76 -4.93 22.14
C LEU A 115 -1.29 -3.50 22.18
N ARG A 116 -2.58 -3.35 22.38
CA ARG A 116 -3.20 -2.07 22.67
C ARG A 116 -3.35 -1.97 24.20
N ILE A 117 -2.74 -0.93 24.79
CA ILE A 117 -2.83 -0.68 26.23
C ILE A 117 -3.48 0.68 26.46
N GLU A 118 -4.61 0.69 27.14
CA GLU A 118 -5.30 1.87 27.59
C GLU A 118 -5.07 2.06 29.10
N THR A 119 -4.71 3.27 29.52
CA THR A 119 -4.45 3.58 30.93
C THR A 119 -5.27 4.78 31.37
N THR A 120 -5.99 4.63 32.46
CA THR A 120 -6.76 5.70 33.08
C THR A 120 -6.27 5.97 34.51
N HIS A 121 -6.39 7.20 34.96
CA HIS A 121 -5.99 7.62 36.31
C HIS A 121 -7.17 8.36 36.96
N GLU A 122 -7.70 7.80 38.05
CA GLU A 122 -8.80 8.40 38.83
C GLU A 122 -8.52 8.21 40.33
N ASP A 123 -8.68 9.26 41.13
CA ASP A 123 -8.60 9.26 42.60
C ASP A 123 -7.39 8.49 43.21
N GLY A 124 -6.20 8.66 42.59
CA GLY A 124 -5.00 7.97 43.04
C GLY A 124 -4.92 6.47 42.67
N THR A 125 -5.84 6.03 41.82
CA THR A 125 -5.88 4.70 41.22
C THR A 125 -5.52 4.79 39.75
N GLN A 126 -4.60 3.95 39.30
CA GLN A 126 -4.27 3.77 37.90
C GLN A 126 -4.82 2.41 37.45
N VAL A 127 -5.65 2.42 36.42
CA VAL A 127 -6.19 1.21 35.80
C VAL A 127 -5.66 1.10 34.38
N GLY A 128 -5.12 -0.06 34.04
CA GLY A 128 -4.68 -0.36 32.68
C GLY A 128 -5.38 -1.59 32.11
N LEU A 129 -5.74 -1.50 30.86
CA LEU A 129 -6.34 -2.59 30.09
C LEU A 129 -5.44 -2.89 28.89
N ALA A 130 -4.99 -4.13 28.76
CA ALA A 130 -4.22 -4.63 27.63
C ALA A 130 -5.08 -5.57 26.78
N GLU A 131 -5.01 -5.40 25.48
CA GLU A 131 -5.74 -6.20 24.47
C GLU A 131 -4.77 -6.68 23.39
N ASP A 132 -4.92 -7.94 22.94
CA ASP A 132 -4.23 -8.42 21.74
C ASP A 132 -4.92 -7.82 20.49
N ALA A 133 -4.34 -6.74 20.00
CA ALA A 133 -4.82 -6.03 18.81
C ALA A 133 -4.14 -6.51 17.50
N THR A 134 -3.46 -7.68 17.53
CA THR A 134 -2.64 -8.14 16.40
C THR A 134 -3.47 -8.31 15.13
N ALA A 135 -4.60 -9.00 15.20
CA ALA A 135 -5.44 -9.24 14.04
C ALA A 135 -5.96 -7.93 13.41
N ASN A 136 -6.48 -7.04 14.25
CA ASN A 136 -7.02 -5.75 13.82
C ASN A 136 -5.93 -4.83 13.25
N THR A 137 -4.75 -4.82 13.86
CA THR A 137 -3.63 -3.99 13.41
C THR A 137 -3.07 -4.49 12.09
N LEU A 138 -2.87 -5.79 11.93
CA LEU A 138 -2.40 -6.38 10.68
C LEU A 138 -3.41 -6.16 9.54
N GLU A 139 -4.70 -6.31 9.82
CA GLU A 139 -5.74 -6.05 8.83
C GLU A 139 -5.76 -4.56 8.41
N LYS A 140 -5.64 -3.65 9.38
CA LYS A 140 -5.52 -2.21 9.09
C LYS A 140 -4.31 -1.90 8.23
N LEU A 141 -3.13 -2.42 8.58
CA LEU A 141 -1.90 -2.26 7.81
C LEU A 141 -2.05 -2.85 6.40
N ARG A 142 -2.73 -3.99 6.26
CA ARG A 142 -3.04 -4.61 4.98
C ARG A 142 -3.93 -3.71 4.13
N ILE A 143 -5.01 -3.19 4.69
CA ILE A 143 -5.92 -2.27 3.99
C ILE A 143 -5.19 -0.98 3.59
N GLU A 144 -4.37 -0.41 4.47
CA GLU A 144 -3.56 0.77 4.18
C GLU A 144 -2.58 0.48 3.04
N HIS A 145 -1.93 -0.67 3.04
CA HIS A 145 -1.05 -1.11 1.97
C HIS A 145 -1.82 -1.28 0.64
N GLU A 146 -2.93 -2.03 0.63
CA GLU A 146 -3.78 -2.24 -0.55
C GLU A 146 -4.38 -0.92 -1.10
N CYS A 147 -4.51 0.11 -0.26
CA CYS A 147 -4.90 1.44 -0.72
C CYS A 147 -3.92 2.06 -1.71
N ASP A 148 -2.63 1.82 -1.58
CA ASP A 148 -1.58 2.47 -2.37
C ASP A 148 -0.81 1.50 -3.28
N TYR A 149 -0.85 0.19 -3.02
CA TYR A 149 -0.08 -0.81 -3.76
C TYR A 149 -0.98 -1.78 -4.53
N ASP A 150 -0.43 -2.38 -5.58
CA ASP A 150 -1.05 -3.46 -6.34
C ASP A 150 -0.72 -4.81 -5.66
N THR A 151 -1.75 -5.59 -5.35
CA THR A 151 -1.62 -6.84 -4.57
C THR A 151 -0.83 -7.95 -5.24
N LEU A 152 -0.67 -7.90 -6.57
CA LEU A 152 0.06 -8.92 -7.32
C LEU A 152 1.55 -8.60 -7.48
N THR A 153 1.89 -7.30 -7.61
CA THR A 153 3.24 -6.85 -7.98
C THR A 153 3.95 -6.10 -6.87
N ASP A 154 3.23 -5.67 -5.83
CA ASP A 154 3.73 -4.82 -4.74
C ASP A 154 4.30 -3.47 -5.20
N LEU A 155 4.03 -3.09 -6.44
CA LEU A 155 4.27 -1.74 -6.95
C LEU A 155 3.12 -0.82 -6.56
N TYR A 156 3.31 0.49 -6.66
CA TYR A 156 2.19 1.40 -6.49
C TYR A 156 1.04 1.05 -7.45
N ASN A 157 -0.20 1.19 -6.96
CA ASN A 157 -1.36 1.08 -7.82
C ASN A 157 -1.58 2.38 -8.61
N ARG A 158 -2.51 2.35 -9.56
CA ARG A 158 -2.86 3.50 -10.41
C ARG A 158 -3.19 4.77 -9.60
N ARG A 159 -3.93 4.62 -8.49
CA ARG A 159 -4.36 5.75 -7.67
C ARG A 159 -3.18 6.43 -6.98
N ALA A 160 -2.33 5.66 -6.32
CA ALA A 160 -1.15 6.18 -5.64
C ALA A 160 -0.17 6.81 -6.63
N PHE A 161 0.07 6.17 -7.79
CA PHE A 161 0.92 6.70 -8.83
C PHE A 161 0.47 8.09 -9.30
N HIS A 162 -0.82 8.25 -9.58
CA HIS A 162 -1.35 9.55 -10.03
C HIS A 162 -1.23 10.62 -8.95
N ARG A 163 -1.49 10.27 -7.68
CA ARG A 163 -1.35 11.19 -6.54
C ARG A 163 0.09 11.62 -6.37
N ILE A 164 1.03 10.68 -6.34
CA ILE A 164 2.46 10.96 -6.13
C ILE A 164 3.01 11.80 -7.29
N CYS A 165 2.71 11.46 -8.54
CA CYS A 165 3.13 12.27 -9.68
C CYS A 165 2.57 13.69 -9.60
N ALA A 166 1.28 13.86 -9.23
CA ALA A 166 0.68 15.18 -9.09
C ALA A 166 1.36 16.02 -8.01
N GLU A 167 1.75 15.44 -6.89
CA GLU A 167 2.51 16.10 -5.83
C GLU A 167 3.85 16.66 -6.33
N PHE A 168 4.59 15.90 -7.15
CA PHE A 168 5.83 16.38 -7.78
C PHE A 168 5.58 17.55 -8.72
N PHE A 169 4.51 17.52 -9.52
CA PHE A 169 4.17 18.62 -10.42
C PHE A 169 3.65 19.87 -9.70
N CYS A 170 3.26 19.77 -8.44
CA CYS A 170 3.01 20.93 -7.58
C CYS A 170 4.30 21.61 -7.06
N SER A 171 5.45 20.96 -7.20
CA SER A 171 6.77 21.44 -6.75
C SER A 171 7.80 21.27 -7.90
N PRO A 172 7.71 22.06 -8.99
CA PRO A 172 8.53 21.88 -10.20
C PRO A 172 10.04 21.93 -9.94
N GLU A 173 10.45 22.62 -8.88
CA GLU A 173 11.86 22.71 -8.46
C GLU A 173 12.44 21.35 -8.06
N LYS A 174 11.60 20.38 -7.69
CA LYS A 174 12.03 19.01 -7.33
C LYS A 174 12.10 18.07 -8.54
N LEU A 175 11.51 18.46 -9.67
CA LEU A 175 11.46 17.61 -10.85
C LEU A 175 12.80 17.52 -11.58
N GLY A 176 13.53 18.64 -11.71
CA GLY A 176 14.73 18.69 -12.56
C GLY A 176 14.42 18.21 -13.98
N HIS A 177 15.28 17.37 -14.55
CA HIS A 177 14.92 16.54 -15.69
C HIS A 177 14.15 15.32 -15.19
N ALA A 178 13.03 15.03 -15.85
CA ALA A 178 12.16 13.92 -15.49
C ALA A 178 11.62 13.21 -16.75
N ALA A 179 11.15 11.98 -16.60
CA ALA A 179 10.55 11.23 -17.69
C ALA A 179 9.38 10.39 -17.18
N LEU A 180 8.30 10.37 -17.94
CA LEU A 180 7.18 9.46 -17.73
C LEU A 180 7.22 8.35 -18.78
N LEU A 181 7.25 7.11 -18.31
CA LEU A 181 7.23 5.93 -19.15
C LEU A 181 5.92 5.18 -18.94
N MET A 182 5.35 4.72 -20.01
CA MET A 182 4.23 3.78 -20.00
C MET A 182 4.64 2.51 -20.74
N PHE A 183 4.29 1.37 -20.16
CA PHE A 183 4.61 0.06 -20.68
C PHE A 183 3.36 -0.81 -20.71
N ASP A 184 3.31 -1.68 -21.67
CA ASP A 184 2.29 -2.72 -21.78
C ASP A 184 2.95 -4.06 -22.04
N LEU A 185 2.51 -5.08 -21.31
CA LEU A 185 3.00 -6.45 -21.46
C LEU A 185 2.56 -7.05 -22.77
N ASP A 186 3.52 -7.42 -23.60
CA ASP A 186 3.23 -8.07 -24.88
C ASP A 186 2.72 -9.50 -24.67
N ASN A 187 1.69 -9.82 -25.44
CA ASN A 187 1.17 -11.20 -25.55
C ASN A 187 0.65 -11.84 -24.25
N LEU A 188 0.33 -11.06 -23.21
CA LEU A 188 -0.20 -11.59 -21.95
C LEU A 188 -1.44 -12.47 -22.18
N LYS A 189 -2.35 -12.07 -23.08
CA LYS A 189 -3.52 -12.88 -23.43
C LYS A 189 -3.12 -14.24 -23.99
N GLN A 190 -2.13 -14.29 -24.88
CA GLN A 190 -1.64 -15.57 -25.45
C GLN A 190 -0.99 -16.44 -24.36
N ILE A 191 -0.30 -15.85 -23.41
CA ILE A 191 0.28 -16.57 -22.26
C ILE A 191 -0.84 -17.19 -21.43
N ASN A 192 -1.87 -16.42 -21.09
CA ASN A 192 -3.06 -16.90 -20.37
C ASN A 192 -3.77 -18.04 -21.14
N ASP A 193 -3.99 -17.85 -22.42
CA ASP A 193 -4.69 -18.84 -23.26
C ASP A 193 -3.87 -20.15 -23.42
N THR A 194 -2.54 -20.06 -23.37
CA THR A 194 -1.65 -21.22 -23.59
C THR A 194 -1.29 -21.94 -22.31
N PHE A 195 -1.02 -21.21 -21.23
CA PHE A 195 -0.46 -21.75 -19.99
C PHE A 195 -1.39 -21.60 -18.77
N GLY A 196 -2.49 -20.87 -18.91
CA GLY A 196 -3.43 -20.55 -17.83
C GLY A 196 -3.12 -19.23 -17.12
N HIS A 197 -4.11 -18.73 -16.37
CA HIS A 197 -4.03 -17.43 -15.68
C HIS A 197 -2.94 -17.39 -14.62
N ASP A 198 -2.65 -18.48 -13.94
CA ASP A 198 -1.59 -18.54 -12.92
C ASP A 198 -0.21 -18.17 -13.51
N TRP A 199 0.03 -18.55 -14.76
CA TRP A 199 1.28 -18.21 -15.48
C TRP A 199 1.27 -16.79 -16.01
N GLY A 200 0.11 -16.25 -16.35
CA GLY A 200 -0.03 -14.83 -16.62
C GLY A 200 0.24 -13.98 -15.39
N ASP A 201 -0.25 -14.40 -14.25
CA ASP A 201 0.01 -13.72 -12.97
C ASP A 201 1.50 -13.80 -12.59
N GLU A 202 2.16 -14.95 -12.82
CA GLU A 202 3.60 -15.06 -12.59
C GLU A 202 4.41 -14.17 -13.54
N TYR A 203 3.97 -14.05 -14.80
CA TYR A 203 4.58 -13.14 -15.78
C TYR A 203 4.46 -11.66 -15.34
N ILE A 204 3.28 -11.26 -14.85
CA ILE A 204 3.03 -9.94 -14.29
C ILE A 204 3.87 -9.71 -13.03
N ARG A 205 3.89 -10.67 -12.11
CA ARG A 205 4.67 -10.60 -10.86
C ARG A 205 6.16 -10.45 -11.15
N ARG A 206 6.70 -11.25 -12.07
CA ARG A 206 8.10 -11.17 -12.47
C ARG A 206 8.46 -9.81 -13.07
N THR A 207 7.56 -9.22 -13.83
CA THR A 207 7.73 -7.86 -14.35
C THR A 207 7.77 -6.84 -13.21
N GLY A 208 6.84 -6.93 -12.26
CA GLY A 208 6.83 -6.08 -11.06
C GLY A 208 8.11 -6.18 -10.23
N GLU A 209 8.59 -7.40 -9.99
CA GLU A 209 9.88 -7.65 -9.30
C GLU A 209 11.06 -7.02 -10.04
N CYS A 210 11.05 -7.08 -11.37
CA CYS A 210 12.09 -6.46 -12.18
C CYS A 210 12.09 -4.93 -12.00
N PHE A 211 10.93 -4.28 -12.00
CA PHE A 211 10.80 -2.85 -11.70
C PHE A 211 11.30 -2.54 -10.28
N ALA A 212 10.80 -3.25 -9.27
CA ALA A 212 11.15 -3.01 -7.87
C ALA A 212 12.67 -3.13 -7.62
N LYS A 213 13.32 -4.10 -8.26
CA LYS A 213 14.74 -4.40 -8.07
C LYS A 213 15.68 -3.46 -8.84
N ASN A 214 15.30 -3.03 -10.04
CA ASN A 214 16.19 -2.35 -10.97
C ASN A 214 15.86 -0.88 -11.18
N ALA A 215 14.71 -0.40 -10.71
CA ALA A 215 14.40 1.03 -10.76
C ALA A 215 15.31 1.81 -9.78
N PRO A 216 15.92 2.92 -10.24
CA PRO A 216 16.67 3.81 -9.36
C PRO A 216 15.80 4.39 -8.23
N ALA A 217 16.44 4.82 -7.12
CA ALA A 217 15.75 5.40 -5.98
C ALA A 217 14.88 6.64 -6.32
N ARG A 218 15.19 7.33 -7.42
CA ARG A 218 14.41 8.48 -7.93
C ARG A 218 13.41 8.06 -8.98
N THR A 219 12.68 6.97 -8.71
CA THR A 219 11.70 6.44 -9.65
C THR A 219 10.47 5.96 -8.87
N VAL A 220 9.31 6.34 -9.35
CA VAL A 220 8.01 5.81 -8.87
C VAL A 220 7.52 4.80 -9.90
N CYS A 221 7.44 3.52 -9.52
CA CYS A 221 6.95 2.45 -10.38
C CYS A 221 5.55 2.02 -9.95
N ALA A 222 4.68 1.75 -10.91
CA ALA A 222 3.30 1.36 -10.66
C ALA A 222 2.78 0.36 -11.69
N ARG A 223 1.81 -0.45 -11.27
CA ARG A 223 0.91 -1.17 -12.17
C ARG A 223 -0.37 -0.36 -12.34
N ILE A 224 -0.68 -0.02 -13.57
CA ILE A 224 -1.79 0.89 -13.91
C ILE A 224 -3.07 0.13 -14.23
N SER A 225 -2.94 -1.02 -14.90
CA SER A 225 -4.05 -1.92 -15.24
C SER A 225 -3.57 -3.38 -15.27
N SER A 226 -4.32 -4.27 -15.89
CA SER A 226 -3.99 -5.70 -15.97
C SER A 226 -2.58 -5.98 -16.53
N ASP A 227 -2.21 -5.29 -17.60
CA ASP A 227 -1.02 -5.47 -18.40
C ASP A 227 -0.17 -4.19 -18.56
N GLU A 228 -0.65 -3.05 -18.00
CA GLU A 228 0.03 -1.75 -18.11
C GLU A 228 0.81 -1.42 -16.84
N PHE A 229 2.06 -1.03 -17.05
CA PHE A 229 2.95 -0.50 -16.02
C PHE A 229 3.36 0.92 -16.34
N SER A 230 3.76 1.67 -15.34
CA SER A 230 4.30 3.02 -15.51
C SER A 230 5.49 3.26 -14.60
N ALA A 231 6.44 4.05 -15.07
CA ALA A 231 7.58 4.49 -14.29
C ALA A 231 7.76 6.00 -14.47
N PHE A 232 7.85 6.72 -13.35
CA PHE A 232 8.09 8.15 -13.33
C PHE A 232 9.46 8.42 -12.69
N PHE A 233 10.41 8.85 -13.51
CA PHE A 233 11.75 9.25 -13.10
C PHE A 233 11.77 10.75 -12.83
N TYR A 234 12.38 11.19 -11.72
CA TYR A 234 12.36 12.60 -11.32
C TYR A 234 13.65 13.02 -10.60
N GLY A 235 13.88 14.32 -10.55
CA GLY A 235 14.96 14.91 -9.74
C GLY A 235 16.36 14.73 -10.33
N TYR A 236 16.48 14.59 -11.65
CA TYR A 236 17.77 14.48 -12.32
C TYR A 236 18.33 15.87 -12.65
N ASN A 237 19.64 16.03 -12.47
CA ASN A 237 20.33 17.25 -12.79
C ASN A 237 20.66 17.37 -14.30
N ASP A 238 20.79 16.23 -14.97
CA ASP A 238 21.10 16.15 -16.39
C ASP A 238 20.32 15.02 -17.06
N GLN A 239 20.08 15.20 -18.35
CA GLN A 239 19.30 14.27 -19.16
C GLN A 239 20.07 13.00 -19.51
N ASP A 240 21.40 13.05 -19.59
CA ASP A 240 22.21 11.89 -19.98
C ASP A 240 22.18 10.81 -18.90
N THR A 241 22.29 11.21 -17.63
CA THR A 241 22.12 10.29 -16.48
C THR A 241 20.73 9.69 -16.45
N LEU A 242 19.67 10.51 -16.65
CA LEU A 242 18.29 10.01 -16.72
C LEU A 242 18.12 9.00 -17.86
N ARG A 243 18.66 9.28 -19.05
CA ARG A 243 18.62 8.36 -20.19
C ARG A 243 19.40 7.06 -19.91
N ALA A 244 20.52 7.14 -19.18
CA ALA A 244 21.29 5.97 -18.82
C ALA A 244 20.50 5.05 -17.87
N ASP A 245 19.84 5.61 -16.86
CA ASP A 245 19.02 4.87 -15.91
C ASP A 245 17.80 4.21 -16.58
N ILE A 246 17.14 4.92 -17.49
CA ILE A 246 16.03 4.37 -18.27
C ILE A 246 16.52 3.20 -19.15
N ARG A 247 17.68 3.33 -19.80
CA ARG A 247 18.27 2.24 -20.59
C ARG A 247 18.61 1.04 -19.75
N ALA A 248 19.12 1.25 -18.53
CA ALA A 248 19.43 0.16 -17.59
C ALA A 248 18.17 -0.59 -17.16
N LEU A 249 17.10 0.12 -16.81
CA LEU A 249 15.81 -0.51 -16.47
C LEU A 249 15.24 -1.29 -17.66
N LYS A 250 15.27 -0.71 -18.87
CA LYS A 250 14.83 -1.39 -20.09
C LYS A 250 15.60 -2.69 -20.33
N ALA A 251 16.95 -2.64 -20.25
CA ALA A 251 17.79 -3.83 -20.41
C ALA A 251 17.47 -4.90 -19.36
N ALA A 252 17.20 -4.51 -18.10
CA ALA A 252 16.80 -5.44 -17.05
C ALA A 252 15.47 -6.15 -17.37
N LEU A 253 14.49 -5.42 -17.91
CA LEU A 253 13.20 -5.97 -18.35
C LEU A 253 13.40 -6.98 -19.50
N GLU A 254 14.18 -6.65 -20.50
CA GLU A 254 14.48 -7.53 -21.65
C GLU A 254 15.20 -8.82 -21.24
N HIS A 255 15.97 -8.81 -20.14
CA HIS A 255 16.65 -9.97 -19.57
C HIS A 255 15.82 -10.74 -18.53
N SER A 256 14.65 -10.23 -18.18
CA SER A 256 13.78 -10.90 -17.21
C SER A 256 13.11 -12.11 -17.84
N VAL A 257 13.12 -13.23 -17.10
CA VAL A 257 12.56 -14.51 -17.56
C VAL A 257 11.66 -15.13 -16.50
N VAL A 258 10.63 -15.82 -16.95
CA VAL A 258 9.76 -16.69 -16.15
C VAL A 258 10.09 -18.14 -16.50
N GLN A 259 10.36 -18.96 -15.48
CA GLN A 259 10.62 -20.40 -15.65
C GLN A 259 9.29 -21.16 -15.66
N LEU A 260 8.96 -21.79 -16.78
CA LEU A 260 7.76 -22.61 -16.91
C LEU A 260 8.01 -24.04 -16.34
N PRO A 261 6.96 -24.77 -15.93
CA PRO A 261 7.06 -26.15 -15.43
C PRO A 261 7.73 -27.11 -16.41
N SER A 262 7.64 -26.82 -17.70
CA SER A 262 8.29 -27.59 -18.76
C SER A 262 9.82 -27.41 -18.81
N GLY A 263 10.41 -26.57 -17.94
CA GLY A 263 11.82 -26.17 -18.01
C GLY A 263 12.11 -25.13 -19.10
N ARG A 264 11.08 -24.66 -19.82
CA ARG A 264 11.21 -23.62 -20.85
C ARG A 264 11.22 -22.24 -20.20
N GLU A 265 12.06 -21.35 -20.70
CA GLU A 265 12.09 -19.93 -20.31
C GLU A 265 11.14 -19.09 -21.17
N LEU A 266 10.35 -18.27 -20.52
CA LEU A 266 9.53 -17.27 -21.15
C LEU A 266 10.11 -15.87 -20.82
N ARG A 267 10.59 -15.16 -21.83
CA ARG A 267 11.14 -13.82 -21.65
C ARG A 267 10.03 -12.80 -21.50
N VAL A 268 10.23 -11.83 -20.61
CA VAL A 268 9.35 -10.68 -20.47
C VAL A 268 9.54 -9.77 -21.70
N SER A 269 8.45 -9.44 -22.36
CA SER A 269 8.40 -8.50 -23.48
C SER A 269 7.44 -7.37 -23.17
N VAL A 270 7.88 -6.13 -23.34
CA VAL A 270 7.11 -4.94 -23.10
C VAL A 270 7.19 -3.98 -24.28
N SER A 271 6.06 -3.42 -24.65
CA SER A 271 5.97 -2.28 -25.56
C SER A 271 5.81 -1.01 -24.74
N GLY A 272 6.61 0.02 -24.98
CA GLY A 272 6.57 1.21 -24.14
C GLY A 272 6.74 2.53 -24.88
N GLY A 273 6.32 3.61 -24.22
CA GLY A 273 6.49 4.98 -24.68
C GLY A 273 7.07 5.87 -23.59
N ILE A 274 7.91 6.83 -24.00
CA ILE A 274 8.59 7.78 -23.12
C ILE A 274 8.17 9.19 -23.49
N ALA A 275 7.82 10.00 -22.50
CA ALA A 275 7.67 11.44 -22.63
C ALA A 275 8.57 12.16 -21.62
N TRP A 276 9.26 13.20 -22.07
CA TRP A 276 10.29 13.92 -21.33
C TRP A 276 9.76 15.22 -20.73
N TYR A 277 10.10 15.47 -19.46
CA TYR A 277 9.87 16.75 -18.82
C TYR A 277 11.20 17.53 -18.72
N PRO A 278 11.24 18.81 -19.09
CA PRO A 278 10.12 19.64 -19.61
C PRO A 278 9.93 19.56 -21.15
N GLU A 279 10.77 18.83 -21.89
CA GLU A 279 10.92 18.91 -23.36
C GLU A 279 9.63 18.51 -24.09
N SER A 280 8.96 17.43 -23.71
CA SER A 280 7.70 17.01 -24.31
C SER A 280 6.54 17.84 -23.78
N SER A 281 6.50 18.06 -22.48
CA SER A 281 5.46 18.87 -21.81
C SER A 281 5.84 19.20 -20.37
N THR A 282 5.37 20.36 -19.87
CA THR A 282 5.43 20.74 -18.45
C THR A 282 4.14 20.40 -17.69
N ASN A 283 3.15 19.82 -18.36
CA ASN A 283 1.87 19.42 -17.78
C ASN A 283 1.78 17.90 -17.67
N LEU A 284 1.49 17.38 -16.46
CA LEU A 284 1.43 15.94 -16.19
C LEU A 284 0.42 15.20 -17.08
N ILE A 285 -0.77 15.77 -17.27
CA ILE A 285 -1.83 15.13 -18.08
C ILE A 285 -1.37 14.99 -19.53
N THR A 286 -0.75 16.04 -20.06
CA THR A 286 -0.20 16.05 -21.41
C THR A 286 0.98 15.10 -21.54
N LEU A 287 1.89 15.10 -20.55
CA LEU A 287 3.05 14.20 -20.51
C LEU A 287 2.62 12.74 -20.57
N ARG A 288 1.61 12.37 -19.74
CA ARG A 288 1.03 11.03 -19.76
C ARG A 288 0.42 10.67 -21.12
N LYS A 289 -0.36 11.59 -21.69
CA LYS A 289 -0.95 11.38 -23.01
C LYS A 289 0.11 11.15 -24.10
N TYR A 290 1.25 11.81 -23.99
CA TYR A 290 2.35 11.68 -24.95
C TYR A 290 3.11 10.36 -24.79
N ALA A 291 3.34 9.91 -23.54
CA ALA A 291 3.92 8.59 -23.28
C ALA A 291 2.98 7.47 -23.76
N ASP A 292 1.67 7.58 -23.48
CA ASP A 292 0.65 6.64 -23.95
C ASP A 292 0.59 6.57 -25.47
N PHE A 293 0.63 7.72 -26.14
CA PHE A 293 0.68 7.79 -27.61
C PHE A 293 1.92 7.08 -28.18
N ALA A 294 3.10 7.32 -27.63
CA ALA A 294 4.33 6.65 -28.05
C ALA A 294 4.25 5.12 -27.86
N MET A 295 3.73 4.66 -26.74
CA MET A 295 3.48 3.23 -26.46
C MET A 295 2.49 2.64 -27.49
N TYR A 296 1.41 3.35 -27.80
CA TYR A 296 0.44 2.93 -28.80
C TYR A 296 1.06 2.75 -30.18
N GLN A 297 1.98 3.63 -30.59
CA GLN A 297 2.71 3.52 -31.87
C GLN A 297 3.53 2.24 -31.93
N VAL A 298 4.24 1.91 -30.84
CA VAL A 298 5.04 0.67 -30.72
C VAL A 298 4.14 -0.55 -30.87
N LYS A 299 3.02 -0.59 -30.16
CA LYS A 299 2.07 -1.72 -30.22
C LYS A 299 1.54 -2.00 -31.64
N HIS A 300 1.41 -0.96 -32.46
CA HIS A 300 0.88 -1.05 -33.83
C HIS A 300 1.96 -1.17 -34.92
N SER A 301 3.23 -1.04 -34.54
CA SER A 301 4.37 -1.24 -35.45
C SER A 301 5.12 -2.55 -35.14
N GLU A 302 6.12 -2.48 -34.28
CA GLU A 302 6.95 -3.61 -33.89
C GLU A 302 7.02 -3.69 -32.38
N LYS A 303 6.35 -4.70 -31.79
CA LYS A 303 6.29 -4.94 -30.36
C LYS A 303 7.67 -5.18 -29.74
N GLY A 304 7.75 -5.10 -28.41
CA GLY A 304 8.98 -5.37 -27.68
C GLY A 304 9.99 -4.20 -27.72
N ARG A 305 9.53 -3.00 -28.02
CA ARG A 305 10.36 -1.79 -28.07
C ARG A 305 9.82 -0.72 -27.12
N VAL A 306 10.70 0.23 -26.81
CA VAL A 306 10.33 1.43 -26.06
C VAL A 306 10.79 2.63 -26.89
N GLU A 307 9.86 3.48 -27.28
CA GLU A 307 10.12 4.64 -28.14
C GLU A 307 9.82 5.96 -27.42
N GLU A 308 10.51 7.00 -27.84
CA GLU A 308 10.30 8.34 -27.32
C GLU A 308 9.15 9.02 -28.08
N PHE A 309 8.42 9.87 -27.37
CA PHE A 309 7.38 10.69 -27.97
C PHE A 309 7.96 11.65 -29.03
N ASP A 310 7.38 11.64 -30.21
CA ASP A 310 7.68 12.55 -31.31
C ASP A 310 6.45 13.43 -31.65
N ILE A 311 6.59 14.72 -31.43
CA ILE A 311 5.52 15.71 -31.70
C ILE A 311 5.15 15.78 -33.18
N GLY A 312 6.11 15.51 -34.08
CA GLY A 312 5.87 15.52 -35.54
C GLY A 312 4.99 14.34 -35.94
N VAL A 313 5.24 13.14 -35.38
CA VAL A 313 4.39 11.96 -35.60
C VAL A 313 3.00 12.21 -35.04
N TYR A 314 2.92 12.71 -33.81
CA TYR A 314 1.65 13.02 -33.13
C TYR A 314 0.78 13.99 -33.96
N ASN A 315 1.36 15.08 -34.43
CA ASN A 315 0.63 16.07 -35.20
C ASN A 315 0.16 15.51 -36.55
N ARG A 316 0.97 14.69 -37.24
CA ARG A 316 0.56 14.04 -38.48
C ARG A 316 -0.64 13.11 -38.29
N GLU A 317 -0.64 12.31 -37.20
CA GLU A 317 -1.76 11.40 -36.92
C GLU A 317 -3.02 12.15 -36.49
N ALA A 318 -2.86 13.15 -35.61
CA ALA A 318 -3.99 14.01 -35.22
C ALA A 318 -4.64 14.70 -36.42
N TYR A 319 -3.83 15.17 -37.37
CA TYR A 319 -4.34 15.75 -38.63
C TYR A 319 -5.06 14.69 -39.48
N ALA A 320 -4.47 13.51 -39.65
CA ALA A 320 -5.06 12.42 -40.41
C ALA A 320 -6.38 11.93 -39.80
N GLU A 321 -6.47 11.83 -38.49
CA GLU A 321 -7.70 11.43 -37.79
C GLU A 321 -8.79 12.50 -37.94
N ARG A 322 -8.44 13.78 -37.80
CA ARG A 322 -9.36 14.89 -38.02
C ARG A 322 -9.92 14.88 -39.45
N THR A 323 -9.05 14.70 -40.45
CA THR A 323 -9.46 14.62 -41.85
C THR A 323 -10.39 13.42 -42.09
N ARG A 324 -10.09 12.25 -41.54
CA ARG A 324 -10.97 11.07 -41.63
C ARG A 324 -12.33 11.30 -40.97
N ARG A 325 -12.38 12.02 -39.86
CA ARG A 325 -13.60 12.36 -39.13
C ARG A 325 -14.48 13.31 -39.96
N GLU A 326 -13.86 14.36 -40.50
CA GLU A 326 -14.54 15.33 -41.38
C GLU A 326 -15.09 14.63 -42.63
N PHE A 327 -14.30 13.75 -43.25
CA PHE A 327 -14.73 12.98 -44.42
C PHE A 327 -15.88 12.03 -44.13
N ARG A 328 -15.87 11.31 -43.00
CA ARG A 328 -17.00 10.47 -42.56
C ARG A 328 -18.27 11.31 -42.34
N GLN A 329 -18.12 12.47 -41.76
CA GLN A 329 -19.23 13.39 -41.52
C GLN A 329 -19.84 13.91 -42.81
N LEU A 330 -19.00 14.22 -43.81
CA LEU A 330 -19.46 14.59 -45.17
C LEU A 330 -20.18 13.43 -45.86
N LEU A 331 -19.66 12.21 -45.77
CA LEU A 331 -20.31 11.02 -46.33
C LEU A 331 -21.66 10.73 -45.68
N SER A 332 -21.75 10.83 -44.35
CA SER A 332 -23.03 10.61 -43.63
C SER A 332 -24.07 11.68 -44.03
N ASN A 333 -23.67 12.92 -44.16
CA ASN A 333 -24.54 14.02 -44.62
C ASN A 333 -24.96 13.83 -46.07
N ALA A 334 -24.08 13.36 -46.95
CA ALA A 334 -24.40 13.08 -48.36
C ALA A 334 -25.37 11.89 -48.49
N GLN A 335 -25.26 10.87 -47.67
CA GLN A 335 -26.22 9.75 -47.61
C GLN A 335 -27.62 10.20 -47.15
N VAL A 336 -27.68 11.13 -46.20
CA VAL A 336 -28.97 11.71 -45.77
C VAL A 336 -29.61 12.53 -46.88
N LEU A 337 -28.83 13.29 -47.62
CA LEU A 337 -29.32 14.11 -48.78
C LEU A 337 -29.75 13.25 -49.98
N SER A 338 -29.25 12.02 -50.11
CA SER A 338 -29.67 11.10 -51.20
C SER A 338 -30.94 10.28 -50.86
N LEU A 339 -31.46 10.39 -49.64
CA LEU A 339 -32.69 9.75 -49.16
C LEU A 339 -33.87 10.73 -49.08
N ILE A 340 -33.68 12.02 -49.44
CA ILE A 340 -34.72 13.04 -49.62
C ILE A 340 -34.92 13.26 -51.12
#